data_a9c699ca3fca4a3eca93a1b8d3d2da67
#
_entry.id   a9c699ca3fca4a3eca93a1b8d3d2da67
#
_cell.length_a   1.000
_cell.length_b   1.000
_cell.length_c   1.000
_cell.angle_alpha   90.00
_cell.angle_beta   90.00
_cell.angle_gamma   90.00
#
_symmetry.space_group_name_H-M   'P 1'
#
loop_
_entity.id
_entity.type
_entity.pdbx_description
1 polymer ?
#
loop_
_entity_poly.entity_id
_entity_poly.type
_entity_poly.pdbx_seq_one_letter_code
_entity_poly.pdbx_strand_id
1 'polypeptide(L)'
;MKNIMTIKTPTTQKTTDTESKLSNDKATELETHPFEPVLPPNATVMMMGTFPPTADKWAMSFHYPNFYNDMWRIYGRVFFDDADYFRVGDEKRFDPERIRDFMFERGIASCPTVKQAIRETGNASDKNLTVVTPVDLDVILPQVPKVETLFTTGGKATEVLLNLLSEPIAKSKHPKTNQSMDYPYQWQSTDNQKADVSNLTLYRLPSTSRAYPLSLDKKVAAYKAFFLKRWVSYKMEIEKWLH
;
A
#
# COMPACT_ATOMS: atom_id res chain seq x y z
N MET A 1 66.40 -22.91 68.55
CA MET A 1 65.71 -23.82 67.69
C MET A 1 64.27 -23.32 67.57
N LYS A 2 63.94 -22.58 66.58
CA LYS A 2 62.61 -22.03 66.35
C LYS A 2 62.11 -22.44 64.96
N ASN A 3 61.05 -23.23 64.91
CA ASN A 3 60.35 -23.63 63.72
C ASN A 3 59.59 -22.42 63.16
N ILE A 4 59.83 -22.09 61.93
CA ILE A 4 59.05 -21.10 61.18
C ILE A 4 58.08 -21.88 60.30
N MET A 5 56.78 -21.75 60.61
CA MET A 5 55.69 -22.27 59.80
C MET A 5 55.49 -21.35 58.59
N THR A 6 55.55 -21.89 57.38
CA THR A 6 55.26 -21.22 56.15
C THR A 6 53.77 -21.35 55.87
N ILE A 7 53.07 -20.23 55.86
CA ILE A 7 51.63 -20.16 55.50
C ILE A 7 51.53 -20.10 53.99
N LYS A 8 50.82 -21.05 53.35
CA LYS A 8 50.46 -21.04 51.95
C LYS A 8 49.21 -20.22 51.76
N THR A 9 49.30 -19.21 50.93
CA THR A 9 48.15 -18.35 50.39
C THR A 9 47.31 -19.21 49.47
N PRO A 10 45.97 -19.10 49.48
CA PRO A 10 45.13 -19.81 48.57
C PRO A 10 45.05 -19.06 47.20
N THR A 11 45.13 -19.84 46.15
CA THR A 11 45.03 -19.42 44.73
C THR A 11 43.61 -18.97 44.46
N THR A 12 43.49 -17.74 43.96
CA THR A 12 42.22 -17.14 43.48
C THR A 12 41.75 -17.89 42.23
N GLN A 13 40.60 -18.53 42.29
CA GLN A 13 39.91 -19.09 41.15
C GLN A 13 39.35 -17.95 40.31
N LYS A 14 39.72 -17.92 39.05
CA LYS A 14 39.22 -17.03 38.00
C LYS A 14 37.84 -17.52 37.61
N THR A 15 36.78 -16.82 38.07
CA THR A 15 35.43 -17.02 37.57
C THR A 15 35.38 -16.50 36.15
N THR A 16 35.14 -17.38 35.21
CA THR A 16 34.80 -17.05 33.83
C THR A 16 33.36 -16.57 33.82
N ASP A 17 33.18 -15.24 33.72
CA ASP A 17 31.89 -14.63 33.40
C ASP A 17 31.49 -15.04 31.97
N THR A 18 30.57 -15.98 31.90
CA THR A 18 29.86 -16.29 30.68
C THR A 18 28.82 -15.18 30.49
N GLU A 19 29.21 -14.10 29.82
CA GLU A 19 28.25 -13.14 29.30
C GLU A 19 27.29 -13.88 28.37
N SER A 20 26.10 -14.13 28.88
CA SER A 20 24.96 -14.53 28.07
C SER A 20 24.71 -13.44 27.04
N LYS A 21 25.03 -13.73 25.79
CA LYS A 21 24.51 -12.97 24.64
C LYS A 21 22.97 -13.04 24.72
N LEU A 22 22.36 -12.02 25.32
CA LEU A 22 20.96 -11.73 25.07
C LEU A 22 20.84 -11.46 23.56
N SER A 23 20.34 -12.43 22.84
CA SER A 23 19.83 -12.22 21.51
C SER A 23 18.75 -11.14 21.63
N ASN A 24 18.99 -9.99 21.04
CA ASN A 24 17.98 -8.95 20.79
C ASN A 24 16.99 -9.53 19.76
N ASP A 25 16.12 -10.42 20.19
CA ASP A 25 14.87 -10.70 19.50
C ASP A 25 14.03 -9.42 19.63
N LYS A 26 14.21 -8.50 18.65
CA LYS A 26 13.25 -7.45 18.41
C LYS A 26 11.94 -8.18 18.16
N ALA A 27 11.07 -8.21 19.16
CA ALA A 27 9.71 -8.68 19.00
C ALA A 27 9.15 -7.98 17.75
N THR A 28 8.76 -8.74 16.76
CA THR A 28 8.17 -8.25 15.54
C THR A 28 6.82 -7.65 15.93
N GLU A 29 6.75 -6.30 15.97
CA GLU A 29 5.58 -5.58 16.43
C GLU A 29 4.48 -5.60 15.35
N LEU A 30 3.25 -5.84 15.76
CA LEU A 30 2.07 -5.73 14.91
C LEU A 30 1.79 -4.26 14.64
N GLU A 31 1.93 -3.85 13.39
CA GLU A 31 1.61 -2.49 12.94
C GLU A 31 0.20 -2.44 12.33
N THR A 32 -0.58 -1.42 12.71
CA THR A 32 -1.86 -1.11 12.05
C THR A 32 -1.63 -0.01 11.01
N HIS A 33 -2.30 -0.09 9.85
CA HIS A 33 -2.18 0.91 8.80
C HIS A 33 -2.61 2.29 9.33
N PRO A 34 -1.74 3.30 9.28
CA PRO A 34 -1.96 4.57 10.00
C PRO A 34 -2.94 5.53 9.31
N PHE A 35 -3.30 5.27 8.06
CA PHE A 35 -4.16 6.16 7.29
C PHE A 35 -5.47 5.47 6.94
N GLU A 36 -6.58 6.16 7.29
CA GLU A 36 -7.92 5.72 6.93
C GLU A 36 -8.13 5.77 5.40
N PRO A 37 -8.99 4.92 4.84
CA PRO A 37 -9.38 4.98 3.44
C PRO A 37 -9.93 6.35 3.06
N VAL A 38 -9.64 6.80 1.83
CA VAL A 38 -10.23 7.98 1.22
C VAL A 38 -11.30 7.50 0.25
N LEU A 39 -12.58 7.76 0.58
CA LEU A 39 -13.73 7.17 -0.11
C LEU A 39 -14.69 8.25 -0.65
N PRO A 40 -14.33 8.97 -1.72
CA PRO A 40 -15.24 9.92 -2.35
C PRO A 40 -16.53 9.22 -2.84
N PRO A 41 -17.73 9.75 -2.55
CA PRO A 41 -18.98 9.09 -2.92
C PRO A 41 -19.22 8.99 -4.44
N ASN A 42 -18.50 9.78 -5.21
CA ASN A 42 -18.48 9.76 -6.67
C ASN A 42 -17.35 8.89 -7.25
N ALA A 43 -16.59 8.18 -6.42
CA ALA A 43 -15.44 7.40 -6.90
C ALA A 43 -15.86 6.30 -7.87
N THR A 44 -15.17 6.24 -9.00
CA THR A 44 -15.34 5.19 -10.04
C THR A 44 -14.15 4.24 -10.10
N VAL A 45 -13.02 4.67 -9.54
CA VAL A 45 -11.81 3.87 -9.43
C VAL A 45 -11.26 3.90 -8.01
N MET A 46 -10.66 2.81 -7.56
CA MET A 46 -10.01 2.72 -6.25
C MET A 46 -8.55 2.34 -6.40
N MET A 47 -7.69 3.19 -5.84
CA MET A 47 -6.25 2.95 -5.75
C MET A 47 -5.93 2.08 -4.55
N MET A 48 -5.18 1.00 -4.75
CA MET A 48 -4.82 0.06 -3.70
C MET A 48 -3.31 -0.15 -3.62
N GLY A 49 -2.72 0.37 -2.55
CA GLY A 49 -1.33 0.10 -2.14
C GLY A 49 -1.25 -1.06 -1.15
N THR A 50 -0.08 -1.25 -0.55
CA THR A 50 0.13 -2.20 0.55
C THR A 50 0.15 -1.47 1.90
N PHE A 51 1.35 -1.10 2.34
CA PHE A 51 1.61 -0.54 3.65
C PHE A 51 2.65 0.58 3.54
N PRO A 52 2.56 1.67 4.31
CA PRO A 52 3.54 2.75 4.23
C PRO A 52 4.88 2.33 4.86
N PRO A 53 5.98 3.04 4.56
CA PRO A 53 7.22 2.88 5.31
C PRO A 53 7.03 3.29 6.78
N THR A 54 8.04 3.03 7.62
CA THR A 54 8.09 3.50 9.02
C THR A 54 7.96 5.02 9.10
N ALA A 55 7.40 5.53 10.21
CA ALA A 55 7.01 6.93 10.38
C ALA A 55 8.17 7.92 10.24
N ASP A 56 9.41 7.50 10.52
CA ASP A 56 10.63 8.29 10.32
C ASP A 56 10.87 8.70 8.85
N LYS A 57 10.21 8.02 7.91
CA LYS A 57 10.30 8.28 6.46
C LYS A 57 9.12 9.07 5.91
N TRP A 58 8.19 9.50 6.75
CA TRP A 58 7.04 10.28 6.31
C TRP A 58 7.39 11.75 6.22
N ALA A 59 6.99 12.36 5.13
CA ALA A 59 7.05 13.80 4.92
C ALA A 59 5.66 14.45 5.06
N MET A 60 4.61 13.65 5.20
CA MET A 60 3.23 14.09 5.45
C MET A 60 2.44 12.94 6.07
N SER A 61 1.29 13.25 6.70
CA SER A 61 0.37 12.26 7.29
C SER A 61 -0.77 11.92 6.32
N PHE A 62 -0.42 11.27 5.21
CA PHE A 62 -1.38 10.86 4.17
C PHE A 62 -0.85 9.64 3.38
N HIS A 63 -1.70 9.03 2.55
CA HIS A 63 -1.32 7.92 1.68
C HIS A 63 -0.05 8.24 0.86
N TYR A 64 0.85 7.25 0.72
CA TYR A 64 2.17 7.42 0.08
C TYR A 64 2.99 8.57 0.71
N PRO A 65 3.22 8.50 2.04
CA PRO A 65 3.74 9.62 2.84
C PRO A 65 5.18 10.00 2.53
N ASN A 66 5.96 9.11 1.92
CA ASN A 66 7.37 9.37 1.64
C ASN A 66 7.53 10.28 0.42
N PHE A 67 8.19 11.43 0.61
CA PHE A 67 8.44 12.39 -0.47
C PHE A 67 9.16 11.78 -1.68
N TYR A 68 9.98 10.77 -1.46
CA TYR A 68 10.71 10.09 -2.54
C TYR A 68 9.88 8.99 -3.23
N ASN A 69 8.65 8.72 -2.82
CA ASN A 69 7.73 7.92 -3.60
C ASN A 69 7.21 8.73 -4.80
N ASP A 70 7.09 8.10 -5.96
CA ASP A 70 6.71 8.83 -7.19
C ASP A 70 5.19 9.06 -7.33
N MET A 71 4.33 8.53 -6.43
CA MET A 71 2.87 8.56 -6.59
C MET A 71 2.34 9.95 -6.93
N TRP A 72 2.62 10.93 -6.08
CA TRP A 72 2.04 12.26 -6.26
C TRP A 72 2.71 13.06 -7.39
N ARG A 73 3.94 12.71 -7.77
CA ARG A 73 4.58 13.23 -9.00
C ARG A 73 3.94 12.65 -10.26
N ILE A 74 3.61 11.36 -10.24
CA ILE A 74 2.88 10.71 -11.34
C ILE A 74 1.54 11.39 -11.52
N TYR A 75 0.79 11.60 -10.44
CA TYR A 75 -0.52 12.26 -10.50
C TYR A 75 -0.42 13.72 -10.97
N GLY A 76 0.55 14.47 -10.45
CA GLY A 76 0.83 15.83 -10.93
C GLY A 76 1.08 15.86 -12.45
N ARG A 77 1.94 14.98 -12.96
CA ARG A 77 2.24 14.85 -14.39
C ARG A 77 1.05 14.38 -15.23
N VAL A 78 0.26 13.44 -14.71
CA VAL A 78 -0.89 12.88 -15.46
C VAL A 78 -2.02 13.89 -15.60
N PHE A 79 -2.33 14.63 -14.54
CA PHE A 79 -3.53 15.45 -14.47
C PHE A 79 -3.29 16.94 -14.71
N PHE A 80 -2.07 17.42 -14.45
CA PHE A 80 -1.71 18.86 -14.50
C PHE A 80 -0.45 19.14 -15.32
N ASP A 81 0.18 18.10 -15.88
CA ASP A 81 1.46 18.18 -16.60
C ASP A 81 2.63 18.77 -15.77
N ASP A 82 2.49 18.73 -14.44
CA ASP A 82 3.44 19.25 -13.47
C ASP A 82 3.75 18.22 -12.38
N ALA A 83 5.01 17.78 -12.28
CA ALA A 83 5.44 16.80 -11.28
C ALA A 83 5.40 17.35 -9.84
N ASP A 84 5.49 18.64 -9.68
CA ASP A 84 5.51 19.32 -8.39
C ASP A 84 4.16 19.95 -8.01
N TYR A 85 3.09 19.72 -8.79
CA TYR A 85 1.76 20.29 -8.55
C TYR A 85 1.27 20.12 -7.11
N PHE A 86 1.49 18.96 -6.51
CA PHE A 86 1.10 18.69 -5.12
C PHE A 86 2.17 19.06 -4.09
N ARG A 87 3.34 19.54 -4.51
CA ARG A 87 4.43 19.90 -3.62
C ARG A 87 4.15 21.22 -2.90
N VAL A 88 4.59 21.34 -1.65
CA VAL A 88 4.49 22.58 -0.88
C VAL A 88 5.72 23.43 -1.12
N GLY A 89 5.62 24.41 -2.01
CA GLY A 89 6.76 25.28 -2.35
C GLY A 89 8.02 24.47 -2.66
N ASP A 90 9.14 24.83 -2.03
CA ASP A 90 10.42 24.13 -2.17
C ASP A 90 10.64 23.01 -1.13
N GLU A 91 9.66 22.74 -0.26
CA GLU A 91 9.76 21.73 0.77
C GLU A 91 9.79 20.32 0.19
N LYS A 92 10.38 19.36 0.94
CA LYS A 92 10.39 17.95 0.58
C LYS A 92 9.14 17.23 1.12
N ARG A 93 7.96 17.80 0.87
CA ARG A 93 6.67 17.21 1.21
C ARG A 93 5.60 17.60 0.20
N PHE A 94 4.54 16.81 0.16
CA PHE A 94 3.34 17.13 -0.60
C PHE A 94 2.25 17.66 0.33
N ASP A 95 1.27 18.36 -0.23
CA ASP A 95 0.12 18.91 0.46
C ASP A 95 -1.00 17.86 0.54
N PRO A 96 -1.29 17.29 1.72
CA PRO A 96 -2.29 16.25 1.87
C PRO A 96 -3.72 16.74 1.61
N GLU A 97 -4.02 18.02 1.93
CA GLU A 97 -5.35 18.58 1.70
C GLU A 97 -5.59 18.78 0.20
N ARG A 98 -4.63 19.36 -0.51
CA ARG A 98 -4.73 19.50 -1.98
C ARG A 98 -4.88 18.15 -2.68
N ILE A 99 -4.18 17.12 -2.19
CA ILE A 99 -4.31 15.76 -2.71
C ILE A 99 -5.70 15.21 -2.43
N ARG A 100 -6.22 15.38 -1.22
CA ARG A 100 -7.56 14.92 -0.82
C ARG A 100 -8.64 15.58 -1.68
N ASP A 101 -8.59 16.91 -1.82
CA ASP A 101 -9.54 17.69 -2.63
C ASP A 101 -9.54 17.20 -4.07
N PHE A 102 -8.35 17.01 -4.65
CA PHE A 102 -8.18 16.45 -5.99
C PHE A 102 -8.81 15.05 -6.12
N MET A 103 -8.61 14.17 -5.14
CA MET A 103 -9.19 12.82 -5.17
C MET A 103 -10.71 12.85 -5.11
N PHE A 104 -11.30 13.74 -4.30
CA PHE A 104 -12.74 13.96 -4.24
C PHE A 104 -13.28 14.53 -5.54
N GLU A 105 -12.62 15.54 -6.10
CA GLU A 105 -13.02 16.15 -7.40
C GLU A 105 -13.00 15.11 -8.52
N ARG A 106 -11.97 14.27 -8.58
CA ARG A 106 -11.77 13.30 -9.67
C ARG A 106 -12.45 11.95 -9.44
N GLY A 107 -13.10 11.74 -8.31
CA GLY A 107 -13.73 10.46 -8.00
C GLY A 107 -12.73 9.30 -7.94
N ILE A 108 -11.58 9.51 -7.29
CA ILE A 108 -10.55 8.50 -7.08
C ILE A 108 -10.54 8.11 -5.62
N ALA A 109 -10.95 6.90 -5.29
CA ALA A 109 -10.81 6.36 -3.94
C ALA A 109 -9.38 5.83 -3.70
N SER A 110 -8.96 5.78 -2.43
CA SER A 110 -7.73 5.11 -2.01
C SER A 110 -7.98 4.27 -0.77
N CYS A 111 -7.70 2.99 -0.88
CA CYS A 111 -7.78 2.05 0.22
C CYS A 111 -6.58 1.09 0.15
N PRO A 112 -5.78 0.95 1.22
CA PRO A 112 -4.70 -0.03 1.23
C PRO A 112 -5.25 -1.45 1.20
N THR A 113 -4.50 -2.40 0.63
CA THR A 113 -4.87 -3.83 0.67
C THR A 113 -4.60 -4.47 2.04
N VAL A 114 -3.80 -3.82 2.88
CA VAL A 114 -3.34 -4.34 4.18
C VAL A 114 -3.78 -3.43 5.30
N LYS A 115 -4.53 -3.99 6.27
CA LYS A 115 -4.97 -3.29 7.48
C LYS A 115 -3.94 -3.45 8.62
N GLN A 116 -3.40 -4.66 8.79
CA GLN A 116 -2.38 -4.93 9.79
C GLN A 116 -1.28 -5.82 9.22
N ALA A 117 -0.05 -5.55 9.61
CA ALA A 117 1.11 -6.28 9.16
C ALA A 117 2.20 -6.36 10.24
N ILE A 118 3.10 -7.33 10.08
CA ILE A 118 4.35 -7.42 10.82
C ILE A 118 5.48 -7.11 9.83
N ARG A 119 6.37 -6.19 10.24
CA ARG A 119 7.55 -5.83 9.47
C ARG A 119 8.75 -6.64 9.98
N GLU A 120 9.20 -7.60 9.18
CA GLU A 120 10.30 -8.51 9.56
C GLU A 120 11.65 -7.81 9.65
N THR A 121 11.83 -6.73 8.88
CA THR A 121 13.05 -5.91 8.90
C THR A 121 12.67 -4.43 8.89
N GLY A 122 13.48 -3.55 9.50
CA GLY A 122 13.21 -2.11 9.58
C GLY A 122 13.20 -1.35 8.25
N ASN A 123 13.04 -2.02 7.11
CA ASN A 123 12.96 -1.38 5.80
C ASN A 123 11.53 -1.37 5.23
N ALA A 124 11.29 -0.48 4.26
CA ALA A 124 9.99 -0.29 3.62
C ALA A 124 9.71 -1.29 2.47
N SER A 125 10.44 -2.40 2.41
CA SER A 125 10.27 -3.36 1.32
C SER A 125 9.07 -4.26 1.57
N ASP A 126 8.15 -4.32 0.62
CA ASP A 126 7.00 -5.25 0.63
C ASP A 126 7.41 -6.73 0.78
N LYS A 127 8.67 -7.06 0.45
CA LYS A 127 9.19 -8.44 0.58
C LYS A 127 9.31 -8.88 2.03
N ASN A 128 9.49 -7.92 2.94
CA ASN A 128 9.69 -8.16 4.37
C ASN A 128 8.44 -7.76 5.17
N LEU A 129 7.28 -7.76 4.51
CA LEU A 129 5.99 -7.44 5.12
C LEU A 129 5.12 -8.69 5.17
N THR A 130 4.91 -9.22 6.38
CA THR A 130 3.95 -10.29 6.64
C THR A 130 2.58 -9.68 6.89
N VAL A 131 1.63 -9.94 5.99
CA VAL A 131 0.24 -9.49 6.11
C VAL A 131 -0.46 -10.30 7.18
N VAL A 132 -0.97 -9.63 8.22
CA VAL A 132 -1.73 -10.26 9.31
C VAL A 132 -3.22 -10.11 9.07
N THR A 133 -3.66 -8.87 8.83
CA THR A 133 -5.06 -8.56 8.54
C THR A 133 -5.11 -7.77 7.25
N PRO A 134 -5.67 -8.32 6.17
CA PRO A 134 -5.96 -7.56 4.97
C PRO A 134 -7.18 -6.64 5.17
N VAL A 135 -7.44 -5.75 4.22
CA VAL A 135 -8.67 -4.95 4.19
C VAL A 135 -9.87 -5.86 3.91
N ASP A 136 -11.02 -5.47 4.43
CA ASP A 136 -12.30 -6.10 4.14
C ASP A 136 -13.03 -5.33 3.02
N LEU A 137 -13.09 -5.93 1.84
CA LEU A 137 -13.73 -5.32 0.67
C LEU A 137 -15.25 -5.25 0.82
N ASP A 138 -15.89 -6.17 1.56
CA ASP A 138 -17.33 -6.15 1.81
C ASP A 138 -17.74 -4.98 2.71
N VAL A 139 -16.81 -4.46 3.51
CA VAL A 139 -17.00 -3.24 4.30
C VAL A 139 -16.72 -1.97 3.50
N ILE A 140 -15.72 -2.00 2.61
CA ILE A 140 -15.25 -0.80 1.90
C ILE A 140 -16.07 -0.49 0.65
N LEU A 141 -16.33 -1.47 -0.20
CA LEU A 141 -16.99 -1.24 -1.48
C LEU A 141 -18.42 -0.69 -1.36
N PRO A 142 -19.26 -1.08 -0.37
CA PRO A 142 -20.58 -0.47 -0.18
C PRO A 142 -20.54 1.05 0.05
N GLN A 143 -19.44 1.60 0.54
CA GLN A 143 -19.28 3.03 0.79
C GLN A 143 -18.96 3.81 -0.49
N VAL A 144 -18.53 3.12 -1.56
CA VAL A 144 -18.20 3.70 -2.87
C VAL A 144 -18.83 2.86 -4.00
N PRO A 145 -20.16 2.79 -4.08
CA PRO A 145 -20.89 1.83 -4.92
C PRO A 145 -20.70 2.05 -6.43
N LYS A 146 -20.10 3.17 -6.85
CA LYS A 146 -19.77 3.46 -8.26
C LYS A 146 -18.39 2.98 -8.66
N VAL A 147 -17.62 2.40 -7.73
CA VAL A 147 -16.28 1.86 -8.05
C VAL A 147 -16.44 0.59 -8.87
N GLU A 148 -15.97 0.64 -10.11
CA GLU A 148 -15.94 -0.48 -11.06
C GLU A 148 -14.52 -1.00 -11.29
N THR A 149 -13.51 -0.23 -10.87
CA THR A 149 -12.11 -0.60 -11.09
C THR A 149 -11.30 -0.48 -9.81
N LEU A 150 -10.69 -1.60 -9.42
CA LEU A 150 -9.65 -1.63 -8.40
C LEU A 150 -8.29 -1.69 -9.10
N PHE A 151 -7.43 -0.71 -8.88
CA PHE A 151 -6.08 -0.76 -9.43
C PHE A 151 -5.01 -0.80 -8.35
N THR A 152 -4.09 -1.72 -8.50
CA THR A 152 -2.99 -1.92 -7.56
C THR A 152 -1.73 -1.24 -8.03
N THR A 153 -0.92 -0.76 -7.08
CA THR A 153 0.32 -0.02 -7.34
C THR A 153 1.56 -0.88 -7.12
N GLY A 154 1.56 -2.06 -7.72
CA GLY A 154 2.67 -3.00 -7.66
C GLY A 154 2.27 -4.45 -7.41
N GLY A 155 3.26 -5.33 -7.43
CA GLY A 155 3.04 -6.78 -7.37
C GLY A 155 2.48 -7.29 -6.05
N LYS A 156 3.00 -6.79 -4.91
CA LYS A 156 2.52 -7.22 -3.58
C LYS A 156 1.08 -6.80 -3.33
N ALA A 157 0.71 -5.57 -3.67
CA ALA A 157 -0.68 -5.11 -3.57
C ALA A 157 -1.61 -5.97 -4.44
N THR A 158 -1.17 -6.35 -5.66
CA THR A 158 -1.92 -7.26 -6.52
C THR A 158 -2.09 -8.63 -5.88
N GLU A 159 -1.03 -9.22 -5.35
CA GLU A 159 -1.08 -10.52 -4.67
C GLU A 159 -2.06 -10.51 -3.50
N VAL A 160 -1.99 -9.49 -2.64
CA VAL A 160 -2.89 -9.35 -1.50
C VAL A 160 -4.33 -9.19 -1.98
N LEU A 161 -4.59 -8.29 -2.94
CA LEU A 161 -5.94 -8.09 -3.49
C LEU A 161 -6.53 -9.40 -4.04
N LEU A 162 -5.78 -10.15 -4.82
CA LEU A 162 -6.26 -11.41 -5.41
C LEU A 162 -6.55 -12.49 -4.35
N ASN A 163 -5.84 -12.44 -3.20
CA ASN A 163 -6.10 -13.35 -2.08
C ASN A 163 -7.34 -12.96 -1.25
N LEU A 164 -7.89 -11.74 -1.45
CA LEU A 164 -9.15 -11.30 -0.82
C LEU A 164 -10.38 -11.79 -1.56
N LEU A 165 -10.21 -12.26 -2.78
CA LEU A 165 -11.32 -12.68 -3.62
C LEU A 165 -11.82 -14.05 -3.16
N SER A 166 -13.14 -14.23 -3.16
CA SER A 166 -13.80 -15.48 -2.72
C SER A 166 -13.39 -16.69 -3.55
N GLU A 167 -13.15 -16.48 -4.85
CA GLU A 167 -12.70 -17.53 -5.78
C GLU A 167 -11.19 -17.41 -6.02
N PRO A 168 -10.39 -18.43 -5.65
CA PRO A 168 -8.96 -18.43 -5.89
C PRO A 168 -8.64 -18.35 -7.38
N ILE A 169 -7.79 -17.39 -7.75
CA ILE A 169 -7.38 -17.19 -9.14
C ILE A 169 -6.02 -17.89 -9.36
N ALA A 170 -5.95 -18.74 -10.36
CA ALA A 170 -4.69 -19.38 -10.72
C ALA A 170 -3.60 -18.35 -11.06
N LYS A 171 -2.39 -18.54 -10.56
CA LYS A 171 -1.26 -17.60 -10.74
C LYS A 171 -0.99 -17.24 -12.21
N SER A 172 -1.24 -18.17 -13.14
CA SER A 172 -1.12 -17.94 -14.59
C SER A 172 -2.08 -16.89 -15.14
N LYS A 173 -3.21 -16.65 -14.43
CA LYS A 173 -4.24 -15.66 -14.79
C LYS A 173 -4.06 -14.33 -14.05
N HIS A 174 -3.10 -14.22 -13.15
CA HIS A 174 -2.83 -12.96 -12.44
C HIS A 174 -2.43 -11.86 -13.44
N PRO A 175 -2.99 -10.64 -13.34
CA PRO A 175 -2.65 -9.56 -14.24
C PRO A 175 -1.17 -9.19 -14.10
N LYS A 176 -0.47 -9.12 -15.23
CA LYS A 176 0.89 -8.57 -15.29
C LYS A 176 0.81 -7.03 -15.23
N THR A 177 1.95 -6.39 -15.05
CA THR A 177 2.01 -4.91 -15.07
C THR A 177 1.38 -4.35 -16.36
N ASN A 178 0.52 -3.35 -16.21
CA ASN A 178 -0.31 -2.74 -17.27
C ASN A 178 -1.36 -3.68 -17.88
N GLN A 179 -1.76 -4.71 -17.15
CA GLN A 179 -2.84 -5.60 -17.57
C GLN A 179 -3.99 -5.57 -16.56
N SER A 180 -5.18 -5.92 -17.03
CA SER A 180 -6.38 -6.09 -16.23
C SER A 180 -6.94 -7.49 -16.35
N MET A 181 -7.81 -7.81 -15.42
CA MET A 181 -8.75 -8.92 -15.48
C MET A 181 -10.09 -8.46 -14.93
N ASP A 182 -11.17 -9.04 -15.44
CA ASP A 182 -12.50 -8.82 -14.89
C ASP A 182 -12.81 -9.89 -13.85
N TYR A 183 -13.52 -9.50 -12.80
CA TYR A 183 -13.89 -10.37 -11.70
C TYR A 183 -15.34 -10.11 -11.28
N PRO A 184 -16.22 -11.11 -11.31
CA PRO A 184 -17.58 -11.00 -10.78
C PRO A 184 -17.53 -10.98 -9.27
N TYR A 185 -17.58 -9.81 -8.65
CA TYR A 185 -17.57 -9.65 -7.21
C TYR A 185 -18.99 -9.81 -6.66
N GLN A 186 -19.17 -10.72 -5.72
CA GLN A 186 -20.42 -10.93 -5.03
C GLN A 186 -20.34 -10.35 -3.62
N TRP A 187 -21.21 -9.39 -3.35
CA TRP A 187 -21.33 -8.81 -2.04
C TRP A 187 -21.94 -9.81 -1.05
N GLN A 188 -21.34 -9.94 0.12
CA GLN A 188 -22.00 -10.61 1.24
C GLN A 188 -22.97 -9.60 1.88
N SER A 189 -24.23 -9.62 1.45
CA SER A 189 -25.26 -8.81 2.10
C SER A 189 -25.57 -9.40 3.48
N THR A 190 -25.55 -8.55 4.53
CA THR A 190 -25.98 -8.92 5.88
C THR A 190 -27.48 -9.14 6.00
N ASP A 191 -28.24 -8.65 5.05
CA ASP A 191 -29.69 -8.83 4.96
C ASP A 191 -30.01 -9.82 3.83
N ASN A 192 -30.41 -11.01 4.08
CA ASN A 192 -30.90 -12.09 3.21
C ASN A 192 -31.48 -11.69 1.81
N GLN A 193 -31.08 -10.55 1.27
CA GLN A 193 -31.38 -10.08 -0.08
C GLN A 193 -30.33 -10.62 -1.05
N LYS A 194 -30.77 -10.90 -2.27
CA LYS A 194 -29.91 -11.38 -3.36
C LYS A 194 -28.59 -10.64 -3.41
N ALA A 195 -27.49 -11.38 -3.35
CA ALA A 195 -26.16 -10.82 -3.54
C ALA A 195 -26.12 -10.08 -4.89
N ASP A 196 -25.95 -8.77 -4.85
CA ASP A 196 -25.72 -7.98 -6.05
C ASP A 196 -24.32 -8.36 -6.58
N VAL A 197 -24.27 -8.77 -7.85
CA VAL A 197 -23.00 -9.10 -8.52
C VAL A 197 -22.51 -7.84 -9.24
N SER A 198 -21.38 -7.31 -8.81
CA SER A 198 -20.68 -6.23 -9.51
C SER A 198 -19.51 -6.81 -10.32
N ASN A 199 -19.40 -6.44 -11.60
CA ASN A 199 -18.22 -6.75 -12.38
C ASN A 199 -17.12 -5.75 -12.09
N LEU A 200 -16.11 -6.17 -11.32
CA LEU A 200 -14.93 -5.36 -11.04
C LEU A 200 -13.84 -5.62 -12.07
N THR A 201 -13.24 -4.57 -12.59
CA THR A 201 -11.99 -4.68 -13.32
C THR A 201 -10.82 -4.53 -12.35
N LEU A 202 -10.00 -5.55 -12.22
CA LEU A 202 -8.78 -5.54 -11.43
C LEU A 202 -7.61 -5.18 -12.34
N TYR A 203 -6.93 -4.05 -12.09
CA TYR A 203 -5.84 -3.56 -12.93
C TYR A 203 -4.53 -3.48 -12.15
N ARG A 204 -3.44 -3.94 -12.73
CA ARG A 204 -2.12 -3.80 -12.11
C ARG A 204 -1.29 -2.72 -12.79
N LEU A 205 -1.01 -1.64 -12.07
CA LEU A 205 -0.08 -0.59 -12.48
C LEU A 205 1.35 -0.87 -11.96
N PRO A 206 2.38 -0.25 -12.56
CA PRO A 206 3.74 -0.35 -12.03
C PRO A 206 3.81 0.28 -10.64
N SER A 207 4.71 -0.26 -9.79
CA SER A 207 4.96 0.31 -8.47
C SER A 207 5.46 1.75 -8.56
N THR A 208 4.97 2.59 -7.66
CA THR A 208 5.39 3.99 -7.51
C THR A 208 6.68 4.15 -6.69
N SER A 209 7.17 3.07 -6.09
CA SER A 209 8.44 3.07 -5.37
C SER A 209 9.60 3.44 -6.30
N ARG A 210 10.52 4.27 -5.85
CA ARG A 210 11.78 4.54 -6.58
C ARG A 210 12.69 3.32 -6.71
N ALA A 211 12.55 2.35 -5.80
CA ALA A 211 13.28 1.09 -5.90
C ALA A 211 12.78 0.19 -7.05
N TYR A 212 11.59 0.48 -7.60
CA TYR A 212 11.07 -0.24 -8.76
C TYR A 212 11.82 0.21 -10.03
N PRO A 213 12.40 -0.72 -10.82
CA PRO A 213 13.32 -0.41 -11.92
C PRO A 213 12.59 0.12 -13.17
N LEU A 214 11.86 1.23 -13.00
CA LEU A 214 11.16 1.93 -14.09
C LEU A 214 11.29 3.43 -13.88
N SER A 215 11.64 4.18 -14.93
CA SER A 215 11.77 5.63 -14.86
C SER A 215 10.41 6.30 -14.58
N LEU A 216 10.45 7.51 -14.01
CA LEU A 216 9.24 8.31 -13.75
C LEU A 216 8.41 8.48 -15.02
N ASP A 217 9.02 8.83 -16.16
CA ASP A 217 8.31 9.03 -17.42
C ASP A 217 7.55 7.78 -17.88
N LYS A 218 8.16 6.59 -17.75
CA LYS A 218 7.48 5.33 -18.08
C LYS A 218 6.35 5.01 -17.11
N LYS A 219 6.50 5.34 -15.83
CA LYS A 219 5.40 5.23 -14.85
C LYS A 219 4.27 6.19 -15.22
N VAL A 220 4.58 7.47 -15.50
CA VAL A 220 3.61 8.48 -15.94
C VAL A 220 2.85 8.02 -17.17
N ALA A 221 3.54 7.50 -18.18
CA ALA A 221 2.90 6.98 -19.39
C ALA A 221 1.92 5.84 -19.09
N ALA A 222 2.26 4.91 -18.20
CA ALA A 222 1.39 3.81 -17.81
C ALA A 222 0.13 4.29 -17.07
N TYR A 223 0.29 5.20 -16.10
CA TYR A 223 -0.83 5.78 -15.35
C TYR A 223 -1.71 6.66 -16.24
N LYS A 224 -1.11 7.46 -17.12
CA LYS A 224 -1.85 8.29 -18.10
C LYS A 224 -2.70 7.42 -19.03
N ALA A 225 -2.14 6.34 -19.58
CA ALA A 225 -2.89 5.41 -20.43
C ALA A 225 -4.05 4.74 -19.67
N PHE A 226 -3.86 4.37 -18.41
CA PHE A 226 -4.91 3.82 -17.55
C PHE A 226 -6.05 4.81 -17.34
N PHE A 227 -5.78 6.04 -16.92
CA PHE A 227 -6.79 7.04 -16.64
C PHE A 227 -7.51 7.53 -17.91
N LEU A 228 -6.79 7.74 -19.03
CA LEU A 228 -7.41 8.14 -20.29
C LEU A 228 -8.42 7.10 -20.78
N LYS A 229 -8.10 5.81 -20.70
CA LYS A 229 -9.03 4.75 -21.10
C LYS A 229 -10.31 4.77 -20.27
N ARG A 230 -10.24 5.08 -18.98
CA ARG A 230 -11.39 5.15 -18.08
C ARG A 230 -12.27 6.38 -18.33
N TRP A 231 -11.65 7.55 -18.56
CA TRP A 231 -12.41 8.77 -18.80
C TRP A 231 -13.10 8.81 -20.17
N VAL A 232 -12.49 8.24 -21.18
CA VAL A 232 -13.13 8.10 -22.49
C VAL A 232 -14.38 7.22 -22.37
N SER A 233 -14.30 6.10 -21.64
CA SER A 233 -15.46 5.25 -21.39
C SER A 233 -16.57 5.99 -20.63
N TYR A 234 -16.23 6.72 -19.58
CA TYR A 234 -17.18 7.50 -18.77
C TYR A 234 -17.84 8.64 -19.57
N LYS A 235 -17.06 9.34 -20.39
CA LYS A 235 -17.60 10.41 -21.25
C LYS A 235 -18.56 9.86 -22.31
N MET A 236 -18.25 8.73 -22.91
CA MET A 236 -19.13 8.06 -23.88
C MET A 236 -20.42 7.56 -23.25
N GLU A 237 -20.40 7.13 -21.98
CA GLU A 237 -21.62 6.74 -21.27
C GLU A 237 -22.52 7.95 -21.00
N ILE A 238 -21.96 9.06 -20.51
CA ILE A 238 -22.74 10.31 -20.30
C ILE A 238 -23.37 10.78 -21.61
N GLU A 239 -22.62 10.76 -22.72
CA GLU A 239 -23.14 11.17 -24.03
C GLU A 239 -24.30 10.28 -24.51
N LYS A 240 -24.32 8.99 -24.17
CA LYS A 240 -25.45 8.08 -24.47
C LYS A 240 -26.74 8.39 -23.69
N TRP A 241 -26.65 9.04 -22.53
CA TRP A 241 -27.82 9.40 -21.72
C TRP A 241 -28.37 10.80 -22.08
N LEU A 242 -27.61 11.59 -22.89
CA LEU A 242 -28.02 12.94 -23.33
C LEU A 242 -28.70 12.94 -24.71
N HIS A 243 -28.78 11.76 -25.34
CA HIS A 243 -29.48 11.52 -26.62
C HIS A 243 -30.51 10.39 -26.46
#